data_0e47877130c453d67031dc4f472805b8
#
_entry.id   0e47877130c453d67031dc4f472805b8
#
_cell.length_a   1.000
_cell.length_b   1.000
_cell.length_c   1.000
_cell.angle_alpha   90.00
_cell.angle_beta   90.00
_cell.angle_gamma   90.00
#
_symmetry.space_group_name_H-M   'P 1'
#
loop_
_entity.id
_entity.type
_entity.pdbx_description
1 polymer ?
#
loop_
_entity_poly.entity_id
_entity_poly.type
_entity_poly.pdbx_seq_one_letter_code
_entity_poly.pdbx_strand_id
1 'polypeptide(L)'
;MHCFLRLFVCFTLAFQPVTAWGDVGHRAIAYLAQKYLTDPASHLVNELLENDKGYDISDAATWADRIKWKRPLTRPLHYINPDDNPPDSCSVSFAHDCPKEGCIISQMANMTHQVNDHKANKTQQTEALMFLIHLFGDLHQPLHVTGVASGGNGIHVCFDDKDPCNDDTAKKWNLHAVWDTAIPHKINGIKHSLKHNPERQASEKWADRLHQENKLRPVNSECTDIKDPLRCIMPWAIESNQLNCDFVMKNGVEWLEETDLGGEYYQSAAPIVDDQIFKAALRLAAWINALAEDRAAANRFEGLHLQDDL
;
A
#
# COMPACT_ATOMS: atom_id res chain seq x y z
N MET A 1 33.55 26.61 -44.82
CA MET A 1 33.11 25.31 -44.26
C MET A 1 32.92 25.49 -42.76
N HIS A 2 31.65 25.79 -42.34
CA HIS A 2 31.34 26.00 -40.92
C HIS A 2 30.60 24.76 -40.43
N CYS A 3 31.26 24.01 -39.56
CA CYS A 3 30.69 22.80 -38.94
C CYS A 3 29.86 23.24 -37.73
N PHE A 4 28.53 23.17 -37.83
CA PHE A 4 27.61 23.39 -36.70
C PHE A 4 27.54 22.12 -35.86
N LEU A 5 28.18 22.14 -34.70
CA LEU A 5 28.07 21.14 -33.67
C LEU A 5 26.68 21.27 -32.97
N ARG A 6 25.72 20.38 -33.32
CA ARG A 6 24.46 20.32 -32.60
C ARG A 6 24.68 19.60 -31.27
N LEU A 7 24.65 20.37 -30.18
CA LEU A 7 24.54 19.80 -28.83
C LEU A 7 23.18 19.14 -28.65
N PHE A 8 23.14 17.81 -28.58
CA PHE A 8 21.97 17.07 -28.10
C PHE A 8 21.96 17.20 -26.57
N VAL A 9 21.09 18.06 -26.05
CA VAL A 9 20.75 18.06 -24.63
C VAL A 9 19.83 16.88 -24.37
N CYS A 10 20.39 15.80 -23.81
CA CYS A 10 19.63 14.67 -23.34
C CYS A 10 18.91 15.09 -22.05
N PHE A 11 17.63 15.43 -22.15
CA PHE A 11 16.77 15.59 -20.98
C PHE A 11 16.60 14.20 -20.34
N THR A 12 17.34 13.93 -19.29
CA THR A 12 17.06 12.83 -18.39
C THR A 12 15.80 13.18 -17.63
N LEU A 13 14.66 12.68 -18.07
CA LEU A 13 13.47 12.63 -17.23
C LEU A 13 13.84 11.87 -15.96
N ALA A 14 13.96 12.60 -14.87
CA ALA A 14 14.10 12.01 -13.55
C ALA A 14 12.77 11.29 -13.25
N PHE A 15 12.73 10.00 -13.52
CA PHE A 15 11.66 9.14 -13.01
C PHE A 15 11.72 9.23 -11.48
N GLN A 16 10.75 9.91 -10.89
CA GLN A 16 10.54 9.83 -9.46
C GLN A 16 10.12 8.38 -9.15
N PRO A 17 10.73 7.74 -8.15
CA PRO A 17 10.32 6.40 -7.77
C PRO A 17 8.89 6.44 -7.26
N VAL A 18 7.98 5.75 -7.95
CA VAL A 18 6.62 5.54 -7.50
C VAL A 18 6.70 4.59 -6.30
N THR A 19 6.37 5.08 -5.13
CA THR A 19 6.16 4.30 -3.92
C THR A 19 4.68 4.39 -3.59
N ALA A 20 4.01 3.26 -3.47
CA ALA A 20 2.63 3.20 -2.96
C ALA A 20 2.54 3.89 -1.60
N TRP A 21 1.38 4.41 -1.18
CA TRP A 21 1.23 5.19 0.05
C TRP A 21 2.57 5.69 0.63
N GLY A 22 3.42 6.33 0.00
CA GLY A 22 4.76 6.74 0.47
C GLY A 22 5.18 6.20 1.86
N ASP A 23 6.42 6.31 2.25
CA ASP A 23 6.88 5.75 3.53
C ASP A 23 5.98 6.13 4.73
N VAL A 24 5.39 7.32 4.70
CA VAL A 24 4.50 7.81 5.78
C VAL A 24 3.24 6.97 5.93
N GLY A 25 2.55 6.66 4.84
CA GLY A 25 1.31 5.90 4.88
C GLY A 25 1.55 4.44 5.24
N HIS A 26 2.52 3.77 4.59
CA HIS A 26 2.86 2.38 4.92
C HIS A 26 3.27 2.20 6.38
N ARG A 27 4.11 3.12 6.90
CA ARG A 27 4.51 3.09 8.32
C ARG A 27 3.33 3.32 9.25
N ALA A 28 2.42 4.26 8.90
CA ALA A 28 1.23 4.53 9.71
C ALA A 28 0.30 3.31 9.78
N ILE A 29 0.09 2.61 8.66
CA ILE A 29 -0.67 1.35 8.61
C ILE A 29 -0.05 0.31 9.56
N ALA A 30 1.27 0.11 9.49
CA ALA A 30 1.97 -0.87 10.31
C ALA A 30 1.89 -0.54 11.81
N TYR A 31 2.17 0.71 12.20
CA TYR A 31 2.05 1.15 13.58
C TYR A 31 0.63 1.06 14.12
N LEU A 32 -0.36 1.37 13.28
CA LEU A 32 -1.76 1.27 13.66
C LEU A 32 -2.19 -0.20 13.79
N ALA A 33 -1.81 -1.07 12.85
CA ALA A 33 -2.07 -2.50 12.92
C ALA A 33 -1.49 -3.14 14.18
N GLN A 34 -0.27 -2.74 14.57
CA GLN A 34 0.40 -3.24 15.78
C GLN A 34 -0.43 -3.02 17.05
N LYS A 35 -1.25 -1.95 17.11
CA LYS A 35 -2.11 -1.67 18.26
C LYS A 35 -3.29 -2.64 18.41
N TYR A 36 -3.57 -3.43 17.41
CA TYR A 36 -4.69 -4.38 17.34
C TYR A 36 -4.22 -5.85 17.24
N LEU A 37 -2.90 -6.09 17.32
CA LEU A 37 -2.38 -7.45 17.36
C LEU A 37 -2.66 -8.10 18.71
N THR A 38 -3.06 -9.38 18.66
CA THR A 38 -3.10 -10.25 19.85
C THR A 38 -1.67 -10.60 20.30
N ASP A 39 -1.52 -11.10 21.53
CA ASP A 39 -0.21 -11.55 22.03
C ASP A 39 0.43 -12.62 21.13
N PRO A 40 -0.30 -13.66 20.65
CA PRO A 40 0.27 -14.63 19.70
C PRO A 40 0.71 -13.98 18.36
N ALA A 41 -0.05 -13.02 17.86
CA ALA A 41 0.28 -12.30 16.62
C ALA A 41 1.50 -11.39 16.81
N SER A 42 1.59 -10.69 17.93
CA SER A 42 2.76 -9.89 18.29
C SER A 42 4.01 -10.77 18.41
N HIS A 43 3.87 -11.97 19.00
CA HIS A 43 4.96 -12.94 19.07
C HIS A 43 5.39 -13.41 17.67
N LEU A 44 4.45 -13.77 16.80
CA LEU A 44 4.73 -14.17 15.40
C LEU A 44 5.50 -13.09 14.63
N VAL A 45 5.03 -11.82 14.72
CA VAL A 45 5.70 -10.69 14.06
C VAL A 45 7.14 -10.53 14.59
N ASN A 46 7.33 -10.54 15.91
CA ASN A 46 8.64 -10.40 16.52
C ASN A 46 9.56 -11.57 16.13
N GLU A 47 9.07 -12.81 16.18
CA GLU A 47 9.82 -13.99 15.78
C GLU A 47 10.34 -13.90 14.36
N LEU A 48 9.48 -13.47 13.41
CA LEU A 48 9.85 -13.41 12.00
C LEU A 48 10.72 -12.20 11.64
N LEU A 49 10.58 -11.06 12.34
CA LEU A 49 11.35 -9.85 12.06
C LEU A 49 12.64 -9.71 12.88
N GLU A 50 12.88 -10.55 13.89
CA GLU A 50 14.02 -10.47 14.83
C GLU A 50 15.41 -10.57 14.20
N ASN A 51 15.53 -11.01 12.95
CA ASN A 51 16.84 -11.22 12.34
C ASN A 51 17.61 -9.93 12.01
N ASP A 52 16.94 -8.75 12.06
CA ASP A 52 17.57 -7.46 11.82
C ASP A 52 17.49 -6.58 13.07
N LYS A 53 18.60 -6.45 13.78
CA LYS A 53 18.70 -5.60 14.97
C LYS A 53 18.25 -4.17 14.66
N GLY A 54 17.18 -3.73 15.34
CA GLY A 54 16.59 -2.41 15.17
C GLY A 54 15.55 -2.31 14.04
N TYR A 55 15.13 -3.43 13.48
CA TYR A 55 14.05 -3.51 12.51
C TYR A 55 12.70 -3.63 13.25
N ASP A 56 11.75 -2.76 12.90
CA ASP A 56 10.39 -2.84 13.44
C ASP A 56 9.36 -3.09 12.34
N ILE A 57 8.10 -3.26 12.73
CA ILE A 57 7.02 -3.52 11.78
C ILE A 57 6.88 -2.39 10.73
N SER A 58 7.24 -1.16 11.09
CA SER A 58 7.19 -0.02 10.16
C SER A 58 8.31 -0.04 9.11
N ASP A 59 9.45 -0.67 9.43
CA ASP A 59 10.52 -0.90 8.45
C ASP A 59 10.15 -2.02 7.49
N ALA A 60 9.46 -3.05 7.99
CA ALA A 60 8.88 -4.11 7.17
C ALA A 60 7.89 -3.53 6.15
N ALA A 61 7.06 -2.56 6.57
CA ALA A 61 6.07 -1.92 5.72
C ALA A 61 6.66 -1.19 4.50
N THR A 62 7.91 -0.74 4.56
CA THR A 62 8.57 -0.04 3.45
C THR A 62 9.58 -0.91 2.69
N TRP A 63 9.76 -2.18 3.13
CA TRP A 63 10.77 -3.06 2.57
C TRP A 63 10.47 -3.48 1.13
N ALA A 64 9.23 -3.80 0.78
CA ALA A 64 8.86 -4.27 -0.54
C ALA A 64 9.14 -3.21 -1.63
N ASP A 65 8.91 -1.95 -1.32
CA ASP A 65 9.26 -0.84 -2.20
C ASP A 65 10.77 -0.70 -2.44
N ARG A 66 11.57 -0.93 -1.40
CA ARG A 66 13.02 -0.90 -1.55
C ARG A 66 13.56 -2.09 -2.34
N ILE A 67 12.97 -3.29 -2.15
CA ILE A 67 13.45 -4.49 -2.81
C ILE A 67 13.08 -4.57 -4.30
N LYS A 68 12.00 -3.92 -4.75
CA LYS A 68 11.57 -3.91 -6.16
C LYS A 68 12.62 -3.35 -7.13
N TRP A 69 13.57 -2.56 -6.63
CA TRP A 69 14.69 -2.07 -7.43
C TRP A 69 15.77 -3.14 -7.64
N LYS A 70 15.96 -4.03 -6.68
CA LYS A 70 16.90 -5.16 -6.75
C LYS A 70 16.26 -6.40 -7.37
N ARG A 71 14.93 -6.54 -7.23
CA ARG A 71 14.12 -7.64 -7.74
C ARG A 71 13.01 -7.09 -8.63
N PRO A 72 13.30 -6.64 -9.88
CA PRO A 72 12.34 -5.93 -10.72
C PRO A 72 11.09 -6.75 -11.09
N LEU A 73 11.15 -8.07 -11.01
CA LEU A 73 10.00 -8.96 -11.21
C LEU A 73 8.92 -8.81 -10.11
N THR A 74 9.24 -8.18 -8.98
CA THR A 74 8.23 -7.92 -7.93
C THR A 74 7.44 -6.64 -8.16
N ARG A 75 7.84 -5.77 -9.10
CA ARG A 75 7.16 -4.50 -9.38
C ARG A 75 5.67 -4.66 -9.73
N PRO A 76 5.27 -5.56 -10.66
CA PRO A 76 3.87 -5.72 -11.01
C PRO A 76 3.02 -6.34 -9.89
N LEU A 77 3.65 -6.85 -8.82
CA LEU A 77 2.97 -7.48 -7.70
C LEU A 77 2.44 -6.47 -6.66
N HIS A 78 2.65 -5.17 -6.88
CA HIS A 78 2.18 -4.08 -6.02
C HIS A 78 0.82 -3.51 -6.45
N TYR A 79 0.30 -3.89 -7.61
CA TYR A 79 -0.94 -3.34 -8.17
C TYR A 79 -1.69 -4.37 -9.02
N ILE A 80 -2.90 -4.02 -9.41
CA ILE A 80 -3.66 -4.65 -10.48
C ILE A 80 -4.21 -3.56 -11.39
N ASN A 81 -4.15 -3.78 -12.71
CA ASN A 81 -4.64 -2.84 -13.72
C ASN A 81 -5.88 -3.41 -14.41
N PRO A 82 -7.08 -3.27 -13.82
CA PRO A 82 -8.31 -3.65 -14.48
C PRO A 82 -8.54 -2.82 -15.74
N ASP A 83 -9.30 -3.39 -16.67
CA ASP A 83 -9.82 -2.70 -17.85
C ASP A 83 -11.08 -1.92 -17.45
N ASP A 84 -10.89 -0.89 -16.64
CA ASP A 84 -11.91 0.00 -16.12
C ASP A 84 -11.86 1.38 -16.77
N ASN A 85 -12.93 2.17 -16.64
CA ASN A 85 -13.05 3.50 -17.22
C ASN A 85 -13.75 4.49 -16.25
N PRO A 86 -13.10 4.85 -15.12
CA PRO A 86 -13.65 5.86 -14.23
C PRO A 86 -13.75 7.23 -14.93
N PRO A 87 -14.81 8.03 -14.65
CA PRO A 87 -15.82 7.76 -13.62
C PRO A 87 -16.97 6.86 -14.06
N ASP A 88 -17.06 6.46 -15.32
CA ASP A 88 -18.23 5.79 -15.89
C ASP A 88 -18.38 4.34 -15.44
N SER A 89 -17.27 3.64 -15.24
CA SER A 89 -17.28 2.24 -14.79
C SER A 89 -16.02 1.90 -13.99
N CYS A 90 -16.24 1.26 -12.85
CA CYS A 90 -15.19 0.67 -12.02
C CYS A 90 -15.48 -0.81 -11.82
N SER A 91 -14.51 -1.66 -12.11
CA SER A 91 -14.65 -3.10 -11.97
C SER A 91 -13.28 -3.77 -11.83
N VAL A 92 -13.21 -4.84 -11.05
CA VAL A 92 -12.01 -5.67 -10.91
C VAL A 92 -12.40 -7.14 -11.06
N SER A 93 -11.72 -7.84 -11.95
CA SER A 93 -11.87 -9.27 -12.17
C SER A 93 -10.52 -9.97 -12.03
N PHE A 94 -10.35 -10.80 -11.00
CA PHE A 94 -9.11 -11.55 -10.81
C PHE A 94 -8.75 -12.41 -12.03
N ALA A 95 -9.73 -13.09 -12.60
CA ALA A 95 -9.51 -13.99 -13.72
C ALA A 95 -9.14 -13.28 -15.04
N HIS A 96 -9.58 -12.02 -15.17
CA HIS A 96 -9.37 -11.23 -16.38
C HIS A 96 -8.18 -10.27 -16.26
N ASP A 97 -8.06 -9.60 -15.11
CA ASP A 97 -7.17 -8.45 -14.95
C ASP A 97 -5.85 -8.81 -14.29
N CYS A 98 -5.73 -9.99 -13.64
CA CYS A 98 -4.49 -10.45 -13.06
C CYS A 98 -3.69 -11.26 -14.09
N PRO A 99 -2.54 -10.77 -14.58
CA PRO A 99 -1.73 -11.49 -15.57
C PRO A 99 -1.13 -12.75 -14.96
N LYS A 100 -0.65 -13.67 -15.83
CA LYS A 100 -0.04 -14.96 -15.41
C LYS A 100 1.21 -14.75 -14.53
N GLU A 101 1.91 -13.66 -14.74
CA GLU A 101 3.09 -13.26 -13.97
C GLU A 101 2.74 -12.82 -12.56
N GLY A 102 1.47 -12.55 -12.30
CA GLY A 102 0.92 -12.15 -11.01
C GLY A 102 0.53 -10.68 -10.93
N CYS A 103 -0.23 -10.36 -9.89
CA CYS A 103 -0.68 -9.04 -9.50
C CYS A 103 -0.74 -8.97 -7.97
N ILE A 104 -1.10 -7.83 -7.39
CA ILE A 104 -1.22 -7.65 -5.95
C ILE A 104 -2.11 -8.71 -5.29
N ILE A 105 -3.24 -9.07 -5.92
CA ILE A 105 -4.21 -10.04 -5.39
C ILE A 105 -3.58 -11.43 -5.28
N SER A 106 -2.94 -11.91 -6.35
CA SER A 106 -2.25 -13.20 -6.35
C SER A 106 -1.06 -13.22 -5.40
N GLN A 107 -0.34 -12.10 -5.30
CA GLN A 107 0.80 -11.99 -4.39
C GLN A 107 0.35 -12.05 -2.93
N MET A 108 -0.68 -11.32 -2.54
CA MET A 108 -1.22 -11.38 -1.18
C MET A 108 -1.67 -12.79 -0.82
N ALA A 109 -2.37 -13.50 -1.73
CA ALA A 109 -2.79 -14.88 -1.51
C ALA A 109 -1.59 -15.81 -1.33
N ASN A 110 -0.58 -15.71 -2.20
CA ASN A 110 0.64 -16.52 -2.12
C ASN A 110 1.41 -16.26 -0.83
N MET A 111 1.58 -15.01 -0.44
CA MET A 111 2.30 -14.64 0.79
C MET A 111 1.55 -15.10 2.04
N THR A 112 0.22 -15.05 2.03
CA THR A 112 -0.61 -15.59 3.12
C THR A 112 -0.30 -17.06 3.40
N HIS A 113 -0.27 -17.88 2.37
CA HIS A 113 0.08 -19.31 2.52
C HIS A 113 1.54 -19.50 2.94
N GLN A 114 2.46 -18.68 2.42
CA GLN A 114 3.89 -18.84 2.66
C GLN A 114 4.31 -18.48 4.09
N VAL A 115 3.61 -17.57 4.77
CA VAL A 115 3.93 -17.22 6.18
C VAL A 115 3.89 -18.44 7.08
N ASN A 116 2.90 -19.35 6.89
CA ASN A 116 2.71 -20.55 7.69
C ASN A 116 3.14 -21.85 7.00
N ASP A 117 3.83 -21.77 5.84
CA ASP A 117 4.32 -22.96 5.16
C ASP A 117 5.52 -23.55 5.90
N HIS A 118 5.35 -24.72 6.52
CA HIS A 118 6.42 -25.46 7.22
C HIS A 118 7.56 -25.91 6.31
N LYS A 119 7.38 -25.91 4.98
CA LYS A 119 8.43 -26.20 4.00
C LYS A 119 9.26 -24.97 3.66
N ALA A 120 8.73 -23.77 3.90
CA ALA A 120 9.45 -22.52 3.73
C ALA A 120 10.45 -22.32 4.87
N ASN A 121 11.68 -21.88 4.53
CA ASN A 121 12.63 -21.49 5.55
C ASN A 121 12.24 -20.13 6.19
N LYS A 122 12.86 -19.81 7.34
CA LYS A 122 12.56 -18.60 8.10
C LYS A 122 12.67 -17.33 7.25
N THR A 123 13.67 -17.20 6.38
CA THR A 123 13.84 -16.05 5.48
C THR A 123 12.65 -15.90 4.53
N GLN A 124 12.17 -16.99 3.95
CA GLN A 124 10.99 -16.98 3.06
C GLN A 124 9.73 -16.58 3.82
N GLN A 125 9.51 -17.10 5.02
CA GLN A 125 8.36 -16.71 5.87
C GLN A 125 8.45 -15.23 6.29
N THR A 126 9.66 -14.75 6.64
CA THR A 126 9.91 -13.33 6.94
C THR A 126 9.58 -12.43 5.75
N GLU A 127 10.11 -12.73 4.56
CA GLU A 127 9.82 -11.96 3.36
C GLU A 127 8.32 -11.98 3.01
N ALA A 128 7.64 -13.12 3.20
CA ALA A 128 6.21 -13.24 3.00
C ALA A 128 5.41 -12.31 3.93
N LEU A 129 5.77 -12.29 5.22
CA LEU A 129 5.15 -11.35 6.18
C LEU A 129 5.41 -9.89 5.79
N MET A 130 6.66 -9.55 5.40
CA MET A 130 7.02 -8.19 4.99
C MET A 130 6.24 -7.75 3.74
N PHE A 131 6.04 -8.63 2.76
CA PHE A 131 5.16 -8.36 1.62
C PHE A 131 3.72 -8.12 2.07
N LEU A 132 3.15 -8.97 2.94
CA LEU A 132 1.78 -8.77 3.42
C LEU A 132 1.63 -7.42 4.12
N ILE A 133 2.54 -7.07 5.04
CA ILE A 133 2.51 -5.78 5.76
C ILE A 133 2.48 -4.60 4.78
N HIS A 134 3.21 -4.68 3.67
CA HIS A 134 3.23 -3.66 2.62
C HIS A 134 1.96 -3.69 1.75
N LEU A 135 1.62 -4.85 1.19
CA LEU A 135 0.56 -5.00 0.19
C LEU A 135 -0.84 -4.71 0.73
N PHE A 136 -1.08 -4.86 2.04
CA PHE A 136 -2.31 -4.37 2.64
C PHE A 136 -2.46 -2.86 2.48
N GLY A 137 -1.36 -2.11 2.52
CA GLY A 137 -1.35 -0.69 2.19
C GLY A 137 -1.66 -0.43 0.73
N ASP A 138 -0.94 -1.09 -0.17
CA ASP A 138 -1.09 -0.93 -1.62
C ASP A 138 -2.53 -1.20 -2.08
N LEU A 139 -3.15 -2.29 -1.59
CA LEU A 139 -4.49 -2.68 -1.96
C LEU A 139 -5.56 -1.63 -1.57
N HIS A 140 -5.29 -0.84 -0.52
CA HIS A 140 -6.19 0.20 -0.05
C HIS A 140 -5.90 1.59 -0.64
N GLN A 141 -4.91 1.69 -1.55
CA GLN A 141 -4.66 2.88 -2.34
C GLN A 141 -5.42 2.76 -3.67
N PRO A 142 -6.43 3.60 -3.93
CA PRO A 142 -7.32 3.42 -5.09
C PRO A 142 -6.59 3.33 -6.43
N LEU A 143 -5.51 4.07 -6.61
CA LEU A 143 -4.74 4.09 -7.86
C LEU A 143 -3.84 2.86 -8.06
N HIS A 144 -3.71 1.99 -7.05
CA HIS A 144 -3.12 0.66 -7.21
C HIS A 144 -4.09 -0.37 -7.78
N VAL A 145 -5.36 0.01 -7.91
CA VAL A 145 -6.45 -0.88 -8.35
C VAL A 145 -7.22 -0.22 -9.50
N THR A 146 -6.53 0.44 -10.43
CA THR A 146 -7.07 0.96 -11.69
C THR A 146 -6.02 0.90 -12.79
N GLY A 147 -6.46 0.62 -14.03
CA GLY A 147 -5.59 0.62 -15.21
C GLY A 147 -5.39 2.00 -15.86
N VAL A 148 -6.23 2.96 -15.50
CA VAL A 148 -6.27 4.28 -16.16
C VAL A 148 -4.94 5.01 -16.03
N ALA A 149 -4.36 5.36 -17.18
CA ALA A 149 -3.09 6.06 -17.29
C ALA A 149 -1.98 5.45 -16.38
N SER A 150 -1.91 4.09 -16.34
CA SER A 150 -0.99 3.35 -15.49
C SER A 150 -1.17 3.68 -13.99
N GLY A 151 -2.40 3.56 -13.48
CA GLY A 151 -2.72 3.91 -12.11
C GLY A 151 -2.57 5.40 -11.81
N GLY A 152 -2.91 6.27 -12.75
CA GLY A 152 -2.80 7.74 -12.59
C GLY A 152 -1.39 8.31 -12.73
N ASN A 153 -0.37 7.49 -13.03
CA ASN A 153 1.00 7.97 -13.24
C ASN A 153 1.14 8.85 -14.49
N GLY A 154 0.30 8.64 -15.49
CA GLY A 154 0.26 9.42 -16.71
C GLY A 154 -0.62 10.69 -16.63
N ILE A 155 -1.28 10.95 -15.51
CA ILE A 155 -2.13 12.15 -15.30
C ILE A 155 -1.31 13.20 -14.56
N HIS A 156 -0.92 14.26 -15.25
CA HIS A 156 -0.09 15.33 -14.67
C HIS A 156 -0.96 16.41 -14.05
N VAL A 157 -0.69 16.75 -12.78
CA VAL A 157 -1.55 17.61 -11.96
C VAL A 157 -0.75 18.63 -11.15
N CYS A 158 -1.44 19.66 -10.66
CA CYS A 158 -0.92 20.58 -9.65
C CYS A 158 -1.35 20.16 -8.24
N PHE A 159 -0.52 20.49 -7.25
CA PHE A 159 -0.84 20.31 -5.83
C PHE A 159 -0.13 21.37 -4.98
N ASP A 160 -0.90 22.27 -4.39
CA ASP A 160 -0.39 23.44 -3.64
C ASP A 160 0.55 24.33 -4.46
N ASP A 161 0.34 24.43 -5.75
CA ASP A 161 1.14 25.28 -6.62
C ASP A 161 0.63 26.73 -6.58
N LYS A 162 1.56 27.67 -6.70
CA LYS A 162 1.25 29.13 -6.70
C LYS A 162 0.81 29.62 -8.06
N ASP A 163 1.12 28.88 -9.11
CA ASP A 163 0.85 29.23 -10.49
C ASP A 163 -0.44 28.53 -10.96
N PRO A 164 -1.19 29.11 -11.90
CA PRO A 164 -2.37 28.47 -12.49
C PRO A 164 -2.01 27.12 -13.12
N CYS A 165 -2.82 26.08 -12.86
CA CYS A 165 -2.63 24.72 -13.36
C CYS A 165 -2.79 24.54 -14.87
N ASN A 166 -3.12 25.60 -15.60
CA ASN A 166 -3.27 25.62 -17.06
C ASN A 166 -1.94 25.68 -17.84
N ASP A 167 -0.80 25.72 -17.13
CA ASP A 167 0.53 25.65 -17.73
C ASP A 167 1.19 24.31 -17.39
N ASP A 168 1.58 23.54 -18.41
CA ASP A 168 2.23 22.23 -18.23
C ASP A 168 3.53 22.31 -17.41
N THR A 169 4.18 23.48 -17.35
CA THR A 169 5.36 23.69 -16.51
C THR A 169 5.04 23.79 -15.01
N ALA A 170 3.77 24.04 -14.65
CA ALA A 170 3.30 24.07 -13.26
C ALA A 170 2.95 22.67 -12.72
N LYS A 171 2.65 21.72 -13.61
CA LYS A 171 2.26 20.36 -13.25
C LYS A 171 3.48 19.53 -12.83
N LYS A 172 3.88 19.64 -11.57
CA LYS A 172 5.06 18.96 -10.99
C LYS A 172 4.77 17.59 -10.43
N TRP A 173 3.49 17.25 -10.28
CA TRP A 173 3.02 15.99 -9.73
C TRP A 173 2.33 15.15 -10.80
N ASN A 174 2.26 13.86 -10.60
CA ASN A 174 1.25 13.02 -11.20
C ASN A 174 0.19 12.64 -10.15
N LEU A 175 -0.99 12.25 -10.59
CA LEU A 175 -2.11 11.93 -9.70
C LEU A 175 -1.74 10.82 -8.71
N HIS A 176 -0.99 9.80 -9.15
CA HIS A 176 -0.53 8.71 -8.29
C HIS A 176 0.32 9.23 -7.13
N ALA A 177 1.34 10.03 -7.42
CA ALA A 177 2.22 10.61 -6.40
C ALA A 177 1.50 11.61 -5.48
N VAL A 178 0.43 12.25 -5.94
CA VAL A 178 -0.43 13.09 -5.08
C VAL A 178 -1.10 12.23 -4.02
N TRP A 179 -1.66 11.07 -4.39
CA TRP A 179 -2.29 10.16 -3.44
C TRP A 179 -1.28 9.48 -2.53
N ASP A 180 -0.17 9.02 -3.07
CA ASP A 180 0.85 8.31 -2.30
C ASP A 180 1.58 9.20 -1.31
N THR A 181 1.86 10.44 -1.69
CA THR A 181 2.83 11.28 -0.98
C THR A 181 2.28 12.64 -0.60
N ALA A 182 1.73 13.42 -1.55
CA ALA A 182 1.41 14.81 -1.30
C ALA A 182 0.27 14.95 -0.28
N ILE A 183 -0.82 14.20 -0.42
CA ILE A 183 -1.94 14.19 0.53
C ILE A 183 -1.51 13.66 1.90
N PRO A 184 -0.87 12.48 2.06
CA PRO A 184 -0.33 12.01 3.33
C PRO A 184 0.60 13.00 4.02
N HIS A 185 1.51 13.62 3.28
CA HIS A 185 2.42 14.64 3.82
C HIS A 185 1.66 15.86 4.33
N LYS A 186 0.67 16.34 3.56
CA LYS A 186 -0.14 17.50 3.94
C LYS A 186 -1.00 17.23 5.17
N ILE A 187 -1.65 16.05 5.27
CA ILE A 187 -2.38 15.59 6.46
C ILE A 187 -1.51 15.67 7.71
N ASN A 188 -0.24 15.27 7.59
CA ASN A 188 0.70 15.17 8.71
C ASN A 188 1.59 16.39 8.90
N GLY A 189 1.37 17.47 8.13
CA GLY A 189 2.15 18.71 8.24
C GLY A 189 3.63 18.55 7.88
N ILE A 190 3.98 17.52 7.07
CA ILE A 190 5.34 17.26 6.64
C ILE A 190 5.67 18.25 5.53
N LYS A 191 6.63 19.11 5.80
CA LYS A 191 7.25 19.95 4.76
C LYS A 191 8.41 19.17 4.18
N HIS A 192 8.53 19.16 2.85
CA HIS A 192 9.65 18.56 2.13
C HIS A 192 11.00 19.11 2.65
N SER A 193 11.57 18.46 3.65
CA SER A 193 12.87 18.76 4.22
C SER A 193 13.64 17.47 4.39
N LEU A 194 14.72 17.33 3.62
CA LEU A 194 15.62 16.18 3.57
C LEU A 194 16.46 15.96 4.85
N LYS A 195 16.19 16.63 5.95
CA LYS A 195 16.98 16.52 7.19
C LYS A 195 16.13 15.97 8.34
N HIS A 196 16.52 14.77 8.80
CA HIS A 196 15.97 13.99 9.92
C HIS A 196 14.60 13.34 9.62
N ASN A 197 14.52 12.08 9.81
CA ASN A 197 13.41 11.17 9.53
C ASN A 197 12.03 11.67 10.11
N PRO A 198 11.44 12.78 9.60
CA PRO A 198 10.19 13.31 10.10
C PRO A 198 9.03 12.35 9.81
N GLU A 199 9.21 11.48 8.79
CA GLU A 199 8.19 10.55 8.30
C GLU A 199 7.86 9.47 9.33
N ARG A 200 8.86 8.85 9.97
CA ARG A 200 8.61 7.83 11.01
C ARG A 200 7.80 8.39 12.17
N GLN A 201 8.19 9.55 12.71
CA GLN A 201 7.48 10.19 13.81
C GLN A 201 6.08 10.67 13.41
N ALA A 202 5.94 11.19 12.18
CA ALA A 202 4.65 11.60 11.64
C ALA A 202 3.71 10.39 11.47
N SER A 203 4.21 9.28 10.98
CA SER A 203 3.46 8.03 10.83
C SER A 203 2.97 7.48 12.16
N GLU A 204 3.80 7.50 13.19
CA GLU A 204 3.43 7.07 14.54
C GLU A 204 2.32 7.95 15.13
N LYS A 205 2.45 9.27 15.02
CA LYS A 205 1.42 10.23 15.46
C LYS A 205 0.12 10.06 14.66
N TRP A 206 0.21 9.79 13.37
CA TRP A 206 -0.96 9.54 12.52
C TRP A 206 -1.68 8.28 12.97
N ALA A 207 -0.94 7.19 13.19
CA ALA A 207 -1.48 5.95 13.74
C ALA A 207 -2.15 6.15 15.12
N ASP A 208 -1.52 6.95 16.02
CA ASP A 208 -2.09 7.27 17.32
C ASP A 208 -3.40 8.06 17.20
N ARG A 209 -3.45 9.07 16.33
CA ARG A 209 -4.66 9.85 16.07
C ARG A 209 -5.79 8.95 15.55
N LEU A 210 -5.55 8.16 14.48
CA LEU A 210 -6.55 7.28 13.91
C LEU A 210 -7.04 6.23 14.92
N HIS A 211 -6.15 5.70 15.74
CA HIS A 211 -6.53 4.78 16.81
C HIS A 211 -7.46 5.44 17.83
N GLN A 212 -7.16 6.68 18.27
CA GLN A 212 -8.00 7.41 19.22
C GLN A 212 -9.39 7.73 18.66
N GLU A 213 -9.45 8.20 17.40
CA GLU A 213 -10.69 8.57 16.72
C GLU A 213 -11.61 7.37 16.47
N ASN A 214 -11.05 6.16 16.34
CA ASN A 214 -11.78 4.95 15.96
C ASN A 214 -11.82 3.86 17.05
N LYS A 215 -11.61 4.20 18.31
CA LYS A 215 -11.56 3.25 19.46
C LYS A 215 -12.74 2.27 19.54
N LEU A 216 -13.90 2.65 19.04
CA LEU A 216 -15.12 1.87 19.13
C LEU A 216 -15.37 0.98 17.92
N ARG A 217 -14.53 1.03 16.86
CA ARG A 217 -14.66 0.14 15.70
C ARG A 217 -14.11 -1.25 16.05
N PRO A 218 -14.92 -2.30 15.97
CA PRO A 218 -14.47 -3.65 16.33
C PRO A 218 -13.55 -4.22 15.25
N VAL A 219 -12.41 -4.76 15.65
CA VAL A 219 -11.47 -5.46 14.76
C VAL A 219 -12.03 -6.82 14.29
N ASN A 220 -12.87 -7.44 15.10
CA ASN A 220 -13.40 -8.80 14.86
C ASN A 220 -14.45 -8.88 13.75
N SER A 221 -14.80 -7.78 13.10
CA SER A 221 -15.74 -7.76 11.96
C SER A 221 -15.07 -7.91 10.59
N GLU A 222 -13.74 -7.92 10.55
CA GLU A 222 -13.00 -8.02 9.30
C GLU A 222 -12.96 -9.47 8.79
N CYS A 223 -12.95 -9.62 7.47
CA CYS A 223 -12.80 -10.90 6.83
C CYS A 223 -11.39 -11.48 7.09
N THR A 224 -11.30 -12.76 7.51
CA THR A 224 -10.04 -13.42 7.88
C THR A 224 -9.90 -14.83 7.32
N ASP A 225 -10.46 -15.09 6.13
CA ASP A 225 -10.37 -16.41 5.48
C ASP A 225 -8.97 -16.62 4.88
N ILE A 226 -7.99 -16.93 5.73
CA ILE A 226 -6.61 -17.19 5.31
C ILE A 226 -6.42 -18.49 4.54
N LYS A 227 -7.41 -19.38 4.55
CA LYS A 227 -7.39 -20.65 3.77
C LYS A 227 -7.86 -20.43 2.33
N ASP A 228 -8.80 -19.51 2.13
CA ASP A 228 -9.22 -19.01 0.83
C ASP A 228 -9.09 -17.47 0.79
N PRO A 229 -7.86 -16.94 0.66
CA PRO A 229 -7.59 -15.51 0.78
C PRO A 229 -8.39 -14.65 -0.20
N LEU A 230 -8.71 -15.18 -1.39
CA LEU A 230 -9.43 -14.43 -2.43
C LEU A 230 -10.81 -13.99 -1.98
N ARG A 231 -11.47 -14.75 -1.08
CA ARG A 231 -12.78 -14.37 -0.51
C ARG A 231 -12.76 -13.03 0.22
N CYS A 232 -11.62 -12.64 0.75
CA CYS A 232 -11.45 -11.38 1.46
C CYS A 232 -10.77 -10.32 0.57
N ILE A 233 -9.69 -10.69 -0.13
CA ILE A 233 -8.86 -9.74 -0.90
C ILE A 233 -9.67 -9.15 -2.07
N MET A 234 -10.50 -9.94 -2.76
CA MET A 234 -11.29 -9.45 -3.89
C MET A 234 -12.32 -8.37 -3.50
N PRO A 235 -13.17 -8.55 -2.46
CA PRO A 235 -14.03 -7.47 -1.98
C PRO A 235 -13.27 -6.19 -1.62
N TRP A 236 -12.10 -6.30 -1.01
CA TRP A 236 -11.28 -5.12 -0.66
C TRP A 236 -10.70 -4.44 -1.89
N ALA A 237 -10.27 -5.20 -2.90
CA ALA A 237 -9.83 -4.65 -4.17
C ALA A 237 -10.96 -3.90 -4.90
N ILE A 238 -12.17 -4.48 -4.93
CA ILE A 238 -13.35 -3.85 -5.53
C ILE A 238 -13.72 -2.56 -4.78
N GLU A 239 -13.67 -2.58 -3.43
CA GLU A 239 -13.90 -1.38 -2.61
C GLU A 239 -12.91 -0.26 -2.94
N SER A 240 -11.62 -0.57 -3.05
CA SER A 240 -10.59 0.41 -3.40
C SER A 240 -10.73 0.92 -4.84
N ASN A 241 -11.03 0.03 -5.80
CA ASN A 241 -11.27 0.39 -7.19
C ASN A 241 -12.47 1.34 -7.32
N GLN A 242 -13.56 1.07 -6.59
CA GLN A 242 -14.79 1.88 -6.64
C GLN A 242 -14.52 3.36 -6.27
N LEU A 243 -13.55 3.63 -5.41
CA LEU A 243 -13.16 5.00 -5.07
C LEU A 243 -12.64 5.80 -6.28
N ASN A 244 -12.14 5.13 -7.32
CA ASN A 244 -11.73 5.83 -8.54
C ASN A 244 -12.96 6.45 -9.26
N CYS A 245 -14.09 5.75 -9.26
CA CYS A 245 -15.35 6.29 -9.83
C CYS A 245 -16.02 7.29 -8.88
N ASP A 246 -16.09 6.95 -7.58
CA ASP A 246 -16.89 7.73 -6.64
C ASP A 246 -16.21 9.04 -6.25
N PHE A 247 -14.87 9.09 -6.31
CA PHE A 247 -14.12 10.25 -5.84
C PHE A 247 -12.88 10.60 -6.69
N VAL A 248 -11.91 9.69 -6.86
CA VAL A 248 -10.56 10.06 -7.37
C VAL A 248 -10.62 10.70 -8.73
N MET A 249 -11.38 10.11 -9.67
CA MET A 249 -11.54 10.57 -11.06
C MET A 249 -12.99 10.98 -11.36
N LYS A 250 -13.81 11.22 -10.33
CA LYS A 250 -15.25 11.53 -10.46
C LYS A 250 -15.56 12.64 -11.44
N ASN A 251 -14.71 13.65 -11.53
CA ASN A 251 -14.88 14.80 -12.41
C ASN A 251 -14.18 14.62 -13.78
N GLY A 252 -13.59 13.45 -14.05
CA GLY A 252 -12.82 13.16 -15.25
C GLY A 252 -11.38 13.64 -15.19
N VAL A 253 -10.56 13.11 -16.12
CA VAL A 253 -9.11 13.38 -16.18
C VAL A 253 -8.81 14.83 -16.51
N GLU A 254 -9.53 15.41 -17.47
CA GLU A 254 -9.35 16.80 -17.91
C GLU A 254 -9.51 17.79 -16.74
N TRP A 255 -10.54 17.59 -15.90
CA TRP A 255 -10.74 18.41 -14.71
C TRP A 255 -9.57 18.28 -13.69
N LEU A 256 -9.03 17.07 -13.50
CA LEU A 256 -7.88 16.84 -12.62
C LEU A 256 -6.63 17.56 -13.12
N GLU A 257 -6.41 17.59 -14.42
CA GLU A 257 -5.25 18.24 -15.03
C GLU A 257 -5.33 19.78 -15.01
N GLU A 258 -6.52 20.34 -14.93
CA GLU A 258 -6.76 21.79 -14.91
C GLU A 258 -6.96 22.37 -13.50
N THR A 259 -7.10 21.49 -12.48
CA THR A 259 -7.41 21.90 -11.11
C THR A 259 -6.20 21.75 -10.18
N ASP A 260 -5.97 22.75 -9.30
CA ASP A 260 -5.05 22.55 -8.17
C ASP A 260 -5.67 21.61 -7.13
N LEU A 261 -5.15 20.40 -7.04
CA LEU A 261 -5.64 19.36 -6.12
C LEU A 261 -5.30 19.63 -4.66
N GLY A 262 -4.48 20.62 -4.35
CA GLY A 262 -4.15 21.02 -2.98
C GLY A 262 -5.26 21.78 -2.25
N GLY A 263 -6.28 22.28 -2.97
CA GLY A 263 -7.40 23.03 -2.43
C GLY A 263 -8.57 22.16 -1.95
N GLU A 264 -9.75 22.37 -2.57
CA GLU A 264 -11.01 21.68 -2.21
C GLU A 264 -10.94 20.17 -2.42
N TYR A 265 -10.23 19.73 -3.46
CA TYR A 265 -10.01 18.30 -3.70
C TYR A 265 -9.30 17.66 -2.50
N TYR A 266 -8.21 18.26 -2.00
CA TYR A 266 -7.50 17.77 -0.82
C TYR A 266 -8.42 17.71 0.42
N GLN A 267 -9.23 18.75 0.66
CA GLN A 267 -10.13 18.77 1.83
C GLN A 267 -11.10 17.59 1.81
N SER A 268 -11.55 17.18 0.64
CA SER A 268 -12.44 16.03 0.44
C SER A 268 -11.69 14.69 0.39
N ALA A 269 -10.46 14.66 -0.11
CA ALA A 269 -9.61 13.47 -0.20
C ALA A 269 -9.04 13.04 1.14
N ALA A 270 -8.65 13.98 2.00
CA ALA A 270 -7.96 13.68 3.26
C ALA A 270 -8.75 12.73 4.19
N PRO A 271 -10.07 12.89 4.41
CA PRO A 271 -10.83 11.92 5.21
C PRO A 271 -10.95 10.54 4.53
N ILE A 272 -10.93 10.45 3.20
CA ILE A 272 -10.92 9.18 2.47
C ILE A 272 -9.58 8.48 2.69
N VAL A 273 -8.46 9.21 2.59
CA VAL A 273 -7.13 8.69 2.87
C VAL A 273 -7.03 8.19 4.31
N ASP A 274 -7.52 8.96 5.29
CA ASP A 274 -7.58 8.52 6.69
C ASP A 274 -8.37 7.20 6.86
N ASP A 275 -9.53 7.06 6.20
CA ASP A 275 -10.35 5.84 6.25
C ASP A 275 -9.66 4.65 5.58
N GLN A 276 -8.99 4.85 4.45
CA GLN A 276 -8.25 3.78 3.75
C GLN A 276 -7.03 3.30 4.56
N ILE A 277 -6.27 4.22 5.16
CA ILE A 277 -5.16 3.89 6.09
C ILE A 277 -5.69 3.10 7.29
N PHE A 278 -6.82 3.52 7.86
CA PHE A 278 -7.44 2.84 9.00
C PHE A 278 -7.95 1.44 8.62
N LYS A 279 -8.67 1.29 7.51
CA LYS A 279 -9.14 -0.01 7.00
C LYS A 279 -7.99 -0.96 6.71
N ALA A 280 -6.94 -0.49 6.02
CA ALA A 280 -5.75 -1.27 5.75
C ALA A 280 -5.12 -1.83 7.04
N ALA A 281 -5.00 -0.99 8.06
CA ALA A 281 -4.42 -1.38 9.35
C ALA A 281 -5.27 -2.39 10.11
N LEU A 282 -6.59 -2.21 10.16
CA LEU A 282 -7.49 -3.17 10.82
C LEU A 282 -7.48 -4.53 10.12
N ARG A 283 -7.57 -4.53 8.78
CA ARG A 283 -7.55 -5.74 7.96
C ARG A 283 -6.21 -6.46 8.09
N LEU A 284 -5.10 -5.73 8.07
CA LEU A 284 -3.76 -6.28 8.31
C LEU A 284 -3.66 -6.93 9.71
N ALA A 285 -4.11 -6.23 10.75
CA ALA A 285 -4.08 -6.76 12.12
C ALA A 285 -4.91 -8.03 12.25
N ALA A 286 -6.15 -8.02 11.74
CA ALA A 286 -7.03 -9.19 11.76
C ALA A 286 -6.41 -10.38 10.98
N TRP A 287 -5.74 -10.10 9.86
CA TRP A 287 -5.06 -11.11 9.05
C TRP A 287 -3.87 -11.74 9.77
N ILE A 288 -3.02 -10.94 10.40
CA ILE A 288 -1.87 -11.44 11.17
C ILE A 288 -2.36 -12.22 12.40
N ASN A 289 -3.44 -11.76 13.06
CA ASN A 289 -4.05 -12.47 14.19
C ASN A 289 -4.52 -13.88 13.74
N ALA A 290 -5.21 -13.99 12.60
CA ALA A 290 -5.65 -15.29 12.06
C ALA A 290 -4.47 -16.19 11.66
N LEU A 291 -3.40 -15.65 11.07
CA LEU A 291 -2.18 -16.40 10.76
C LEU A 291 -1.51 -16.95 12.02
N ALA A 292 -1.46 -16.16 13.10
CA ALA A 292 -0.86 -16.59 14.36
C ALA A 292 -1.70 -17.69 15.04
N GLU A 293 -3.03 -17.59 14.99
CA GLU A 293 -3.94 -18.62 15.52
C GLU A 293 -3.80 -19.95 14.75
N ASP A 294 -3.74 -19.89 13.41
CA ASP A 294 -3.53 -21.05 12.55
C ASP A 294 -2.19 -21.76 12.86
N ARG A 295 -1.10 -20.96 12.94
CA ARG A 295 0.23 -21.49 13.30
C ARG A 295 0.25 -22.14 14.69
N ALA A 296 -0.40 -21.54 15.69
CA ALA A 296 -0.49 -22.09 17.02
C ALA A 296 -1.32 -23.37 17.06
N ALA A 297 -2.35 -23.48 16.22
CA ALA A 297 -3.14 -24.71 16.09
C ALA A 297 -2.31 -25.84 15.47
N ALA A 298 -1.58 -25.58 14.39
CA ALA A 298 -0.71 -26.57 13.76
C ALA A 298 0.36 -27.11 14.72
N ASN A 299 1.04 -26.25 15.46
CA ASN A 299 2.06 -26.65 16.45
C ASN A 299 1.49 -27.52 17.57
N ARG A 300 0.24 -27.30 17.98
CA ARG A 300 -0.43 -28.17 18.99
C ARG A 300 -0.70 -29.58 18.47
N PHE A 301 -1.07 -29.72 17.20
CA PHE A 301 -1.30 -31.03 16.59
C PHE A 301 -0.02 -31.84 16.44
N GLU A 302 1.09 -31.21 16.03
CA GLU A 302 2.38 -31.88 15.94
C GLU A 302 2.91 -32.33 17.32
N GLY A 303 2.71 -31.51 18.37
CA GLY A 303 3.10 -31.87 19.76
C GLY A 303 2.32 -33.04 20.34
N LEU A 304 1.06 -33.24 19.95
CA LEU A 304 0.25 -34.37 20.39
C LEU A 304 0.70 -35.69 19.75
N HIS A 305 1.03 -35.71 18.46
CA HIS A 305 1.52 -36.92 17.79
C HIS A 305 2.90 -37.40 18.29
N LEU A 306 3.75 -36.49 18.75
CA LEU A 306 5.03 -36.86 19.34
C LEU A 306 4.90 -37.47 20.75
N GLN A 307 3.78 -37.30 21.44
CA GLN A 307 3.52 -37.90 22.77
C GLN A 307 2.88 -39.28 22.67
N ASP A 308 2.19 -39.60 21.55
CA ASP A 308 1.57 -40.91 21.33
C ASP A 308 2.60 -41.96 20.80
N ASP A 309 3.77 -41.53 20.36
CA ASP A 309 4.87 -42.40 19.86
C ASP A 309 5.95 -42.72 20.94
N LEU A 310 5.74 -42.34 22.21
CA LEU A 310 6.62 -42.65 23.35
C LEU A 310 5.94 -43.59 24.36
#